data_6c1a7d1d1d650b6ac406fa26eebe3f3f
#
_entry.id   6c1a7d1d1d650b6ac406fa26eebe3f3f
#
_cell.length_a   1.000
_cell.length_b   1.000
_cell.length_c   1.000
_cell.angle_alpha   90.00
_cell.angle_beta   90.00
_cell.angle_gamma   90.00
#
_symmetry.space_group_name_H-M   'P 1'
#
loop_
_entity.id
_entity.type
_entity.pdbx_description
1 polymer ?
#
loop_
_entity_poly.entity_id
_entity_poly.type
_entity_poly.pdbx_seq_one_letter_code
_entity_poly.pdbx_strand_id
1 'polypeptide(L)'
;MFQLDIQNDSTLSIPDAAWLSQCAATAAPVLGSAVLRIVGHDEAQVLNAQYREKDYATNILSFPSDFSDLPEGVLDEEEAGYLGDLVVCAEVVAAEARAQGKTAEQHWAHLVIHGILHLQGYDHIEEDEATVMEALEVKLLGELGVPDPYNETTAG
;
A
#
# COMPACT_ATOMS: atom_id res chain seq x y z
N MET A 1 8.10 -15.90 6.32
CA MET A 1 7.86 -15.07 5.13
C MET A 1 6.64 -14.19 5.35
N PHE A 2 6.71 -12.92 4.97
CA PHE A 2 5.57 -12.02 5.11
C PHE A 2 4.38 -12.51 4.30
N GLN A 3 3.19 -12.45 4.90
CA GLN A 3 1.96 -12.94 4.27
C GLN A 3 1.03 -11.78 3.93
N LEU A 4 0.65 -11.69 2.66
CA LEU A 4 -0.33 -10.70 2.20
C LEU A 4 -1.60 -11.44 1.78
N ASP A 5 -2.70 -11.19 2.49
CA ASP A 5 -4.00 -11.74 2.13
C ASP A 5 -4.68 -10.77 1.15
N ILE A 6 -4.88 -11.22 -0.08
CA ILE A 6 -5.43 -10.39 -1.15
C ILE A 6 -6.90 -10.74 -1.37
N GLN A 7 -7.76 -9.74 -1.20
CA GLN A 7 -9.21 -9.88 -1.40
C GLN A 7 -9.64 -8.90 -2.49
N ASN A 8 -9.94 -9.44 -3.69
CA ASN A 8 -10.35 -8.60 -4.82
C ASN A 8 -11.87 -8.59 -4.96
N ASP A 9 -12.48 -7.51 -4.50
CA ASP A 9 -13.92 -7.28 -4.61
C ASP A 9 -14.28 -6.44 -5.84
N SER A 10 -13.30 -6.10 -6.68
CA SER A 10 -13.55 -5.32 -7.90
C SER A 10 -13.72 -6.22 -9.10
N THR A 11 -14.19 -5.65 -10.21
CA THR A 11 -14.33 -6.37 -11.47
C THR A 11 -13.13 -6.20 -12.40
N LEU A 12 -12.15 -5.37 -11.99
CA LEU A 12 -10.99 -5.08 -12.81
C LEU A 12 -9.89 -6.12 -12.63
N SER A 13 -9.09 -6.28 -13.68
CA SER A 13 -7.87 -7.08 -13.60
C SER A 13 -6.83 -6.37 -12.74
N ILE A 14 -6.11 -7.16 -11.95
CA ILE A 14 -5.02 -6.68 -11.12
C ILE A 14 -3.76 -7.46 -11.46
N PRO A 15 -2.56 -6.96 -11.08
CA PRO A 15 -1.34 -7.74 -11.24
C PRO A 15 -1.40 -9.06 -10.46
N ASP A 16 -0.53 -10.00 -10.82
CA ASP A 16 -0.44 -11.30 -10.15
C ASP A 16 -0.33 -11.16 -8.64
N ALA A 17 -1.01 -12.05 -7.92
CA ALA A 17 -0.90 -12.12 -6.46
C ALA A 17 0.56 -12.31 -6.02
N ALA A 18 1.34 -13.09 -6.77
CA ALA A 18 2.75 -13.30 -6.47
C ALA A 18 3.54 -11.97 -6.55
N TRP A 19 3.26 -11.13 -7.54
CA TRP A 19 3.89 -9.81 -7.66
C TRP A 19 3.53 -8.91 -6.48
N LEU A 20 2.24 -8.82 -6.16
CA LEU A 20 1.77 -7.98 -5.05
C LEU A 20 2.35 -8.45 -3.71
N SER A 21 2.41 -9.75 -3.50
CA SER A 21 3.01 -10.32 -2.29
C SER A 21 4.50 -10.04 -2.19
N GLN A 22 5.21 -10.09 -3.30
CA GLN A 22 6.62 -9.76 -3.36
C GLN A 22 6.86 -8.28 -3.03
N CYS A 23 6.03 -7.40 -3.55
CA CYS A 23 6.11 -5.96 -3.25
C CYS A 23 5.93 -5.71 -1.75
N ALA A 24 4.92 -6.33 -1.16
CA ALA A 24 4.66 -6.18 0.27
C ALA A 24 5.81 -6.72 1.11
N ALA A 25 6.32 -7.89 0.76
CA ALA A 25 7.42 -8.52 1.49
C ALA A 25 8.71 -7.70 1.44
N THR A 26 8.92 -6.96 0.35
CA THR A 26 10.10 -6.09 0.20
C THR A 26 10.07 -4.95 1.22
N ALA A 27 8.87 -4.47 1.58
CA ALA A 27 8.70 -3.33 2.47
C ALA A 27 8.38 -3.72 3.91
N ALA A 28 8.23 -5.01 4.22
CA ALA A 28 7.70 -5.47 5.50
C ALA A 28 8.66 -6.39 6.23
N PRO A 29 8.47 -6.59 7.55
CA PRO A 29 9.25 -7.58 8.30
C PRO A 29 9.02 -8.99 7.77
N VAL A 30 10.04 -9.85 7.93
CA VAL A 30 9.98 -11.23 7.44
C VAL A 30 8.81 -12.00 8.04
N LEU A 31 8.53 -11.78 9.33
CA LEU A 31 7.42 -12.43 10.04
C LEU A 31 6.32 -11.41 10.30
N GLY A 32 5.49 -11.20 9.33
CA GLY A 32 4.36 -10.28 9.47
C GLY A 32 3.27 -10.60 8.48
N SER A 33 2.17 -9.88 8.60
CA SER A 33 1.03 -10.04 7.69
C SER A 33 0.27 -8.73 7.51
N ALA A 34 -0.48 -8.65 6.43
CA ALA A 34 -1.40 -7.56 6.16
C ALA A 34 -2.50 -8.06 5.23
N VAL A 35 -3.60 -7.33 5.17
CA VAL A 35 -4.68 -7.59 4.24
C VAL A 35 -4.67 -6.52 3.16
N LEU A 36 -4.76 -6.93 1.90
CA LEU A 36 -4.93 -6.02 0.77
C LEU A 36 -6.32 -6.26 0.19
N ARG A 37 -7.21 -5.31 0.42
CA ARG A 37 -8.56 -5.38 -0.12
C ARG A 37 -8.66 -4.46 -1.32
N ILE A 38 -9.16 -4.99 -2.43
CA ILE A 38 -9.27 -4.26 -3.68
C ILE A 38 -10.75 -4.04 -3.95
N VAL A 39 -11.15 -2.78 -4.07
CA VAL A 39 -12.55 -2.38 -4.16
C VAL A 39 -12.83 -1.56 -5.41
N GLY A 40 -14.11 -1.38 -5.74
CA GLY A 40 -14.52 -0.51 -6.82
C GLY A 40 -14.59 0.95 -6.37
N HIS A 41 -14.85 1.84 -7.34
CA HIS A 41 -14.87 3.28 -7.14
C HIS A 41 -15.85 3.72 -6.05
N ASP A 42 -17.09 3.20 -6.09
CA ASP A 42 -18.13 3.64 -5.16
C ASP A 42 -17.79 3.29 -3.71
N GLU A 43 -17.30 2.08 -3.48
CA GLU A 43 -16.90 1.66 -2.13
C GLU A 43 -15.70 2.46 -1.64
N ALA A 44 -14.74 2.73 -2.51
CA ALA A 44 -13.58 3.54 -2.16
C ALA A 44 -13.99 4.96 -1.76
N GLN A 45 -14.94 5.54 -2.48
CA GLN A 45 -15.46 6.88 -2.16
C GLN A 45 -16.15 6.89 -0.80
N VAL A 46 -16.97 5.90 -0.51
CA VAL A 46 -17.66 5.78 0.78
C VAL A 46 -16.67 5.67 1.92
N LEU A 47 -15.66 4.81 1.76
CA LEU A 47 -14.65 4.61 2.80
C LEU A 47 -13.81 5.88 3.02
N ASN A 48 -13.44 6.56 1.95
CA ASN A 48 -12.66 7.79 2.06
C ASN A 48 -13.48 8.89 2.76
N ALA A 49 -14.77 8.99 2.45
CA ALA A 49 -15.65 9.95 3.09
C ALA A 49 -15.82 9.65 4.58
N GLN A 50 -15.97 8.36 4.95
CA GLN A 50 -16.16 7.96 6.34
C GLN A 50 -14.91 8.16 7.20
N TYR A 51 -13.73 7.83 6.67
CA TYR A 51 -12.53 7.75 7.48
C TYR A 51 -11.58 8.93 7.29
N ARG A 52 -11.68 9.65 6.19
CA ARG A 52 -10.81 10.79 5.89
C ARG A 52 -11.58 12.07 5.61
N GLU A 53 -12.90 12.02 5.64
CA GLU A 53 -13.78 13.17 5.37
C GLU A 53 -13.58 13.76 3.97
N LYS A 54 -13.20 12.91 3.01
CA LYS A 54 -12.98 13.29 1.62
C LYS A 54 -14.01 12.59 0.73
N ASP A 55 -14.88 13.34 0.07
CA ASP A 55 -15.95 12.79 -0.75
C ASP A 55 -15.50 12.53 -2.18
N TYR A 56 -14.48 11.67 -2.34
CA TYR A 56 -14.02 11.18 -3.63
C TYR A 56 -13.31 9.85 -3.43
N ALA A 57 -13.19 9.06 -4.51
CA ALA A 57 -12.44 7.82 -4.44
C ALA A 57 -10.93 8.14 -4.46
N THR A 58 -10.20 7.53 -3.54
CA THR A 58 -8.74 7.66 -3.50
C THR A 58 -8.10 6.36 -3.99
N ASN A 59 -6.79 6.41 -4.32
CA ASN A 59 -6.08 5.21 -4.78
C ASN A 59 -5.90 4.18 -3.67
N ILE A 60 -5.49 4.60 -2.47
CA ILE A 60 -5.22 3.68 -1.38
C ILE A 60 -5.55 4.31 -0.03
N LEU A 61 -6.09 3.49 0.87
CA LEU A 61 -6.32 3.84 2.26
C LEU A 61 -5.59 2.82 3.12
N SER A 62 -4.91 3.31 4.16
CA SER A 62 -4.16 2.46 5.10
C SER A 62 -4.83 2.50 6.47
N PHE A 63 -5.12 1.32 7.02
CA PHE A 63 -5.75 1.16 8.33
C PHE A 63 -4.81 0.36 9.23
N PRO A 64 -3.87 1.00 9.93
CA PRO A 64 -2.94 0.28 10.80
C PRO A 64 -3.68 -0.45 11.91
N SER A 65 -3.20 -1.64 12.25
CA SER A 65 -3.69 -2.31 13.44
C SER A 65 -3.14 -1.57 14.67
N ASP A 66 -3.95 -1.49 15.73
CA ASP A 66 -3.52 -0.82 16.95
C ASP A 66 -3.78 -1.74 18.15
N PHE A 67 -2.72 -2.34 18.63
CA PHE A 67 -2.76 -3.22 19.80
C PHE A 67 -2.08 -2.59 21.01
N SER A 68 -1.82 -1.27 20.95
CA SER A 68 -1.06 -0.59 22.01
C SER A 68 -1.74 -0.62 23.37
N ASP A 69 -3.08 -0.75 23.40
CA ASP A 69 -3.84 -0.78 24.63
C ASP A 69 -3.92 -2.18 25.26
N LEU A 70 -3.39 -3.20 24.59
CA LEU A 70 -3.44 -4.58 25.09
C LEU A 70 -2.21 -4.91 25.93
N PRO A 71 -2.38 -5.66 27.02
CA PRO A 71 -1.25 -6.11 27.83
C PRO A 71 -0.32 -7.01 27.02
N GLU A 72 0.96 -7.03 27.40
CA GLU A 72 1.92 -7.95 26.82
C GLU A 72 1.46 -9.40 27.00
N GLY A 73 1.65 -10.20 25.96
CA GLY A 73 1.33 -11.63 25.99
C GLY A 73 -0.11 -11.96 25.69
N VAL A 74 -0.98 -10.97 25.46
CA VAL A 74 -2.37 -11.21 25.07
C VAL A 74 -2.44 -11.68 23.61
N LEU A 75 -1.57 -11.13 22.76
CA LEU A 75 -1.51 -11.51 21.34
C LEU A 75 -0.47 -12.62 21.14
N ASP A 76 -0.79 -13.60 20.27
CA ASP A 76 0.23 -14.55 19.83
C ASP A 76 1.14 -13.87 18.78
N GLU A 77 2.18 -14.59 18.33
CA GLU A 77 3.15 -14.04 17.38
C GLU A 77 2.50 -13.66 16.05
N GLU A 78 1.53 -14.44 15.60
CA GLU A 78 0.81 -14.18 14.36
C GLU A 78 -0.03 -12.91 14.46
N GLU A 79 -0.79 -12.75 15.54
CA GLU A 79 -1.59 -11.56 15.76
C GLU A 79 -0.72 -10.32 15.95
N ALA A 80 0.38 -10.43 16.66
CA ALA A 80 1.31 -9.31 16.89
C ALA A 80 2.01 -8.88 15.61
N GLY A 81 2.18 -9.79 14.65
CA GLY A 81 2.79 -9.47 13.35
C GLY A 81 1.82 -8.89 12.33
N TYR A 82 0.54 -8.79 12.65
CA TYR A 82 -0.44 -8.21 11.75
C TYR A 82 -0.30 -6.69 11.72
N LEU A 83 0.05 -6.14 10.55
CA LEU A 83 0.30 -4.72 10.40
C LEU A 83 -0.97 -3.90 10.20
N GLY A 84 -1.97 -4.46 9.56
CA GLY A 84 -3.21 -3.77 9.27
C GLY A 84 -3.76 -4.06 7.89
N ASP A 85 -4.71 -3.24 7.47
CA ASP A 85 -5.39 -3.39 6.20
C ASP A 85 -5.04 -2.27 5.23
N LEU A 86 -4.86 -2.63 3.97
CA LEU A 86 -4.79 -1.69 2.86
C LEU A 86 -6.04 -1.85 2.01
N VAL A 87 -6.68 -0.75 1.65
CA VAL A 87 -7.83 -0.74 0.75
C VAL A 87 -7.44 0.05 -0.49
N VAL A 88 -7.47 -0.60 -1.66
CA VAL A 88 -7.01 -0.01 -2.91
C VAL A 88 -8.18 0.04 -3.91
N CYS A 89 -8.36 1.19 -4.56
CA CYS A 89 -9.34 1.34 -5.62
C CYS A 89 -8.69 1.03 -6.97
N ALA A 90 -9.00 -0.13 -7.54
CA ALA A 90 -8.38 -0.57 -8.80
C ALA A 90 -8.64 0.39 -9.95
N GLU A 91 -9.83 1.00 -10.00
CA GLU A 91 -10.17 1.94 -11.07
C GLU A 91 -9.31 3.19 -11.03
N VAL A 92 -9.09 3.75 -9.84
CA VAL A 92 -8.25 4.94 -9.66
C VAL A 92 -6.81 4.61 -10.00
N VAL A 93 -6.32 3.45 -9.54
CA VAL A 93 -4.95 3.02 -9.82
C VAL A 93 -4.71 2.86 -11.32
N ALA A 94 -5.65 2.26 -12.03
CA ALA A 94 -5.55 2.08 -13.49
C ALA A 94 -5.51 3.43 -14.20
N ALA A 95 -6.37 4.38 -13.79
CA ALA A 95 -6.41 5.71 -14.38
C ALA A 95 -5.11 6.48 -14.12
N GLU A 96 -4.59 6.39 -12.90
CA GLU A 96 -3.33 7.04 -12.55
C GLU A 96 -2.15 6.48 -13.32
N ALA A 97 -2.08 5.15 -13.45
CA ALA A 97 -1.00 4.51 -14.21
C ALA A 97 -0.98 5.02 -15.66
N ARG A 98 -2.15 5.09 -16.29
CA ARG A 98 -2.25 5.61 -17.66
C ARG A 98 -1.84 7.09 -17.74
N ALA A 99 -2.31 7.89 -16.79
CA ALA A 99 -2.01 9.33 -16.77
C ALA A 99 -0.53 9.60 -16.56
N GLN A 100 0.16 8.73 -15.80
CA GLN A 100 1.58 8.89 -15.48
C GLN A 100 2.51 8.12 -16.43
N GLY A 101 1.96 7.41 -17.40
CA GLY A 101 2.78 6.64 -18.34
C GLY A 101 3.47 5.44 -17.71
N LYS A 102 2.90 4.88 -16.67
CA LYS A 102 3.44 3.72 -15.95
C LYS A 102 2.69 2.45 -16.31
N THR A 103 3.34 1.31 -16.18
CA THR A 103 2.62 0.03 -16.27
C THR A 103 1.81 -0.19 -15.00
N ALA A 104 0.80 -1.05 -15.09
CA ALA A 104 0.00 -1.40 -13.91
C ALA A 104 0.88 -1.98 -12.82
N GLU A 105 1.79 -2.89 -13.15
CA GLU A 105 2.68 -3.53 -12.19
C GLU A 105 3.55 -2.51 -11.47
N GLN A 106 4.07 -1.51 -12.18
CA GLN A 106 4.90 -0.47 -11.58
C GLN A 106 4.11 0.39 -10.60
N HIS A 107 2.91 0.79 -10.97
CA HIS A 107 2.11 1.66 -10.12
C HIS A 107 1.58 0.91 -8.89
N TRP A 108 1.14 -0.34 -9.08
CA TRP A 108 0.73 -1.17 -7.94
C TRP A 108 1.88 -1.43 -6.98
N ALA A 109 3.09 -1.67 -7.50
CA ALA A 109 4.27 -1.86 -6.66
C ALA A 109 4.51 -0.65 -5.77
N HIS A 110 4.46 0.56 -6.36
CA HIS A 110 4.64 1.80 -5.60
C HIS A 110 3.59 1.94 -4.50
N LEU A 111 2.32 1.72 -4.83
CA LEU A 111 1.23 1.88 -3.87
C LEU A 111 1.28 0.85 -2.75
N VAL A 112 1.57 -0.41 -3.07
CA VAL A 112 1.67 -1.47 -2.06
C VAL A 112 2.83 -1.17 -1.11
N ILE A 113 4.00 -0.83 -1.63
CA ILE A 113 5.15 -0.48 -0.79
C ILE A 113 4.82 0.72 0.09
N HIS A 114 4.25 1.77 -0.49
CA HIS A 114 3.85 2.97 0.24
C HIS A 114 2.90 2.62 1.39
N GLY A 115 1.86 1.84 1.09
CA GLY A 115 0.88 1.44 2.11
C GLY A 115 1.48 0.59 3.22
N ILE A 116 2.32 -0.37 2.87
CA ILE A 116 2.98 -1.23 3.86
C ILE A 116 3.90 -0.40 4.77
N LEU A 117 4.59 0.59 4.23
CA LEU A 117 5.41 1.49 5.05
C LEU A 117 4.55 2.31 6.00
N HIS A 118 3.40 2.82 5.53
CA HIS A 118 2.45 3.53 6.40
C HIS A 118 1.99 2.64 7.55
N LEU A 119 1.69 1.38 7.29
CA LEU A 119 1.26 0.46 8.34
C LEU A 119 2.34 0.26 9.40
N GLN A 120 3.59 0.49 9.06
CA GLN A 120 4.72 0.37 9.99
C GLN A 120 5.05 1.69 10.69
N GLY A 121 4.28 2.75 10.45
CA GLY A 121 4.46 4.02 11.12
C GLY A 121 5.17 5.11 10.32
N TYR A 122 5.63 4.82 9.11
CA TYR A 122 6.20 5.85 8.25
C TYR A 122 5.09 6.79 7.80
N ASP A 123 5.41 8.07 7.71
CA ASP A 123 4.44 9.08 7.31
C ASP A 123 5.12 10.11 6.41
N HIS A 124 4.32 11.00 5.83
CA HIS A 124 4.81 12.05 4.94
C HIS A 124 4.15 13.40 5.24
N ILE A 125 3.68 13.59 6.48
CA ILE A 125 3.07 14.86 6.92
C ILE A 125 4.12 15.93 7.07
N GLU A 126 5.24 15.61 7.72
CA GLU A 126 6.36 16.53 7.87
C GLU A 126 7.32 16.36 6.69
N GLU A 127 7.96 17.45 6.27
CA GLU A 127 8.88 17.42 5.13
C GLU A 127 10.03 16.42 5.33
N ASP A 128 10.60 16.37 6.54
CA ASP A 128 11.68 15.43 6.84
C ASP A 128 11.20 13.98 6.77
N GLU A 129 9.99 13.70 7.25
CA GLU A 129 9.40 12.37 7.19
C GLU A 129 9.12 11.96 5.75
N ALA A 130 8.62 12.90 4.94
CA ALA A 130 8.35 12.65 3.53
C ALA A 130 9.64 12.30 2.78
N THR A 131 10.72 13.02 3.05
CA THR A 131 12.01 12.76 2.42
C THR A 131 12.53 11.35 2.74
N VAL A 132 12.44 10.95 4.00
CA VAL A 132 12.88 9.61 4.44
C VAL A 132 12.03 8.53 3.78
N MET A 133 10.71 8.71 3.79
CA MET A 133 9.78 7.73 3.24
C MET A 133 9.96 7.57 1.73
N GLU A 134 10.07 8.69 1.01
CA GLU A 134 10.25 8.66 -0.44
C GLU A 134 11.58 8.03 -0.84
N ALA A 135 12.65 8.31 -0.11
CA ALA A 135 13.95 7.70 -0.35
C ALA A 135 13.90 6.18 -0.14
N LEU A 136 13.18 5.75 0.89
CA LEU A 136 13.02 4.33 1.17
C LEU A 136 12.17 3.65 0.08
N GLU A 137 11.09 4.29 -0.36
CA GLU A 137 10.28 3.78 -1.46
C GLU A 137 11.10 3.57 -2.73
N VAL A 138 11.92 4.55 -3.10
CA VAL A 138 12.78 4.48 -4.28
C VAL A 138 13.74 3.30 -4.17
N LYS A 139 14.37 3.12 -3.01
CA LYS A 139 15.30 2.02 -2.76
C LYS A 139 14.60 0.66 -2.91
N LEU A 140 13.45 0.51 -2.29
CA LEU A 140 12.72 -0.76 -2.30
C LEU A 140 12.18 -1.07 -3.70
N LEU A 141 11.69 -0.07 -4.41
CA LEU A 141 11.24 -0.24 -5.79
C LEU A 141 12.40 -0.63 -6.70
N GLY A 142 13.58 -0.06 -6.46
CA GLY A 142 14.79 -0.42 -7.20
C GLY A 142 15.14 -1.90 -7.05
N GLU A 143 14.91 -2.47 -5.86
CA GLU A 143 15.14 -3.89 -5.62
C GLU A 143 14.20 -4.77 -6.44
N LEU A 144 13.04 -4.25 -6.82
CA LEU A 144 12.07 -4.93 -7.66
C LEU A 144 12.24 -4.63 -9.16
N GLY A 145 13.22 -3.80 -9.50
CA GLY A 145 13.43 -3.37 -10.88
C GLY A 145 12.46 -2.30 -11.36
N VAL A 146 11.80 -1.61 -10.44
CA VAL A 146 10.85 -0.54 -10.76
C VAL A 146 11.56 0.82 -10.72
N PRO A 147 11.40 1.66 -11.76
CA PRO A 147 12.04 2.97 -11.79
C PRO A 147 11.54 3.89 -10.68
N ASP A 148 12.36 4.89 -10.34
CA ASP A 148 12.02 5.91 -9.35
C ASP A 148 10.71 6.61 -9.74
N PRO A 149 9.63 6.49 -8.92
CA PRO A 149 8.35 7.10 -9.24
C PRO A 149 8.35 8.63 -9.11
N TYR A 150 9.36 9.18 -8.46
CA TYR A 150 9.47 10.63 -8.24
C TYR A 150 10.43 11.30 -9.21
N ASN A 151 11.00 10.56 -10.14
CA ASN A 151 11.95 11.10 -11.10
C ASN A 151 11.23 11.60 -12.36
N GLU A 152 10.97 12.89 -12.41
CA GLU A 152 10.24 13.51 -13.51
C GLU A 152 10.97 13.45 -14.84
N THR A 153 12.29 13.35 -14.83
CA THR A 153 13.07 13.34 -16.08
C THR A 153 12.85 12.07 -16.88
N THR A 154 12.37 11.01 -16.26
CA THR A 154 12.05 9.75 -16.96
C THR A 154 10.64 9.71 -17.49
N ALA A 155 9.83 10.70 -17.18
CA ALA A 155 8.42 10.76 -17.59
C ALA A 155 8.24 11.25 -19.02
N GLY A 156 9.31 11.52 -19.68
CA GLY A 156 9.27 11.97 -21.07
C GLY A 156 8.91 10.86 -22.04
#